data_122a5522c1eba7a8bb2cc24959ab9560
#
_entry.id   122a5522c1eba7a8bb2cc24959ab9560
#
_cell.length_a   1.000
_cell.length_b   1.000
_cell.length_c   1.000
_cell.angle_alpha   90.00
_cell.angle_beta   90.00
_cell.angle_gamma   90.00
#
_symmetry.space_group_name_H-M   'P 1'
#
loop_
_entity.id
_entity.type
_entity.pdbx_description
1 polymer ?
#
loop_
_entity_poly.entity_id
_entity_poly.type
_entity_poly.pdbx_seq_one_letter_code
_entity_poly.pdbx_strand_id
1 'polypeptide(L)'
;MQQEHGDMDCIGLLCWLNYELFVTIDNTVSIELLSRLFSSQLVTKGERHLLSRNRTYYKLVRQIITQGQENGELTTDYTVGEIVKAYAMFERGLMYDWCLSSGEYSLSQYTKTMMPMFLEGFRKK
;
A
#
# COMPACT_ATOMS: atom_id res chain seq x y z
N MET A 1 -10.95 11.66 10.99
CA MET A 1 -9.72 10.99 10.63
C MET A 1 -8.73 11.90 9.92
N GLN A 2 -9.18 12.62 8.89
CA GLN A 2 -8.32 13.60 8.22
C GLN A 2 -7.80 14.66 9.19
N GLN A 3 -8.62 15.03 10.17
CA GLN A 3 -8.23 16.04 11.15
C GLN A 3 -7.10 15.59 12.05
N GLU A 4 -7.06 14.29 12.36
CA GLU A 4 -6.01 13.74 13.22
C GLU A 4 -4.65 13.75 12.53
N HIS A 5 -4.67 13.79 11.20
CA HIS A 5 -3.45 13.70 10.38
C HIS A 5 -3.30 14.91 9.49
N GLY A 6 -3.91 16.03 9.91
CA GLY A 6 -3.90 17.24 9.10
C GLY A 6 -2.51 17.82 8.87
N ASP A 7 -1.57 17.52 9.74
CA ASP A 7 -0.20 18.01 9.63
C ASP A 7 0.67 17.12 8.75
N MET A 8 0.16 15.96 8.36
CA MET A 8 0.92 15.05 7.51
C MET A 8 0.91 15.51 6.06
N ASP A 9 2.04 15.42 5.41
CA ASP A 9 2.07 15.60 3.97
C ASP A 9 1.50 14.34 3.30
N CYS A 10 1.39 14.35 1.97
CA CYS A 10 0.76 13.23 1.29
C CYS A 10 1.56 11.94 1.47
N ILE A 11 2.89 12.01 1.53
CA ILE A 11 3.71 10.81 1.76
C ILE A 11 3.45 10.27 3.14
N GLY A 12 3.35 11.14 4.14
CA GLY A 12 3.01 10.72 5.50
C GLY A 12 1.66 10.03 5.57
N LEU A 13 0.66 10.57 4.87
CA LEU A 13 -0.67 9.96 4.82
C LEU A 13 -0.64 8.60 4.17
N LEU A 14 0.11 8.45 3.07
CA LEU A 14 0.22 7.16 2.40
C LEU A 14 0.92 6.14 3.29
N CYS A 15 1.97 6.56 3.99
CA CYS A 15 2.67 5.66 4.91
C CYS A 15 1.76 5.22 6.05
N TRP A 16 1.00 6.15 6.61
CA TRP A 16 0.07 5.84 7.69
C TRP A 16 -1.01 4.87 7.21
N LEU A 17 -1.56 5.13 6.04
CA LEU A 17 -2.62 4.31 5.47
C LEU A 17 -2.13 2.88 5.23
N ASN A 18 -0.93 2.75 4.67
CA ASN A 18 -0.31 1.45 4.45
C ASN A 18 -0.05 0.72 5.77
N TYR A 19 0.47 1.45 6.75
CA TYR A 19 0.75 0.87 8.06
C TYR A 19 -0.52 0.30 8.70
N GLU A 20 -1.62 1.07 8.66
CA GLU A 20 -2.90 0.62 9.23
C GLU A 20 -3.42 -0.63 8.53
N LEU A 21 -3.29 -0.68 7.20
CA LEU A 21 -3.67 -1.87 6.45
C LEU A 21 -2.86 -3.07 6.89
N PHE A 22 -1.53 -2.91 7.02
CA PHE A 22 -0.66 -4.02 7.36
C PHE A 22 -0.81 -4.44 8.81
N VAL A 23 -1.13 -3.53 9.72
CA VAL A 23 -1.48 -3.88 11.10
C VAL A 23 -2.72 -4.79 11.10
N THR A 24 -3.71 -4.43 10.30
CA THR A 24 -4.91 -5.25 10.17
C THR A 24 -4.58 -6.64 9.66
N ILE A 25 -3.71 -6.72 8.65
CA ILE A 25 -3.30 -8.01 8.10
C ILE A 25 -2.53 -8.83 9.14
N ASP A 26 -1.59 -8.22 9.87
CA ASP A 26 -0.84 -8.91 10.93
C ASP A 26 -1.78 -9.56 11.95
N ASN A 27 -2.86 -8.86 12.27
CA ASN A 27 -3.74 -9.27 13.37
C ASN A 27 -4.91 -10.17 12.96
N THR A 28 -5.31 -10.12 11.68
CA THR A 28 -6.54 -10.80 11.27
C THR A 28 -6.34 -11.85 10.19
N VAL A 29 -5.23 -11.84 9.49
CA VAL A 29 -5.00 -12.75 8.36
C VAL A 29 -3.81 -13.63 8.66
N SER A 30 -4.03 -14.96 8.62
CA SER A 30 -2.92 -15.89 8.80
C SER A 30 -2.06 -15.93 7.54
N ILE A 31 -0.79 -16.26 7.73
CA ILE A 31 0.15 -16.44 6.62
C ILE A 31 -0.38 -17.47 5.64
N GLU A 32 -0.93 -18.56 6.16
CA GLU A 32 -1.46 -19.64 5.33
C GLU A 32 -2.61 -19.15 4.48
N LEU A 33 -3.54 -18.41 5.09
CA LEU A 33 -4.67 -17.89 4.36
C LEU A 33 -4.25 -16.91 3.27
N LEU A 34 -3.33 -16.02 3.60
CA LEU A 34 -2.85 -15.02 2.65
C LEU A 34 -2.13 -15.70 1.48
N SER A 35 -1.32 -16.72 1.77
CA SER A 35 -0.62 -17.49 0.74
C SER A 35 -1.60 -18.18 -0.20
N ARG A 36 -2.69 -18.74 0.35
CA ARG A 36 -3.71 -19.36 -0.47
C ARG A 36 -4.43 -18.35 -1.34
N LEU A 37 -4.68 -17.16 -0.80
CA LEU A 37 -5.32 -16.12 -1.58
C LEU A 37 -4.45 -15.70 -2.77
N PHE A 38 -3.14 -15.54 -2.56
CA PHE A 38 -2.24 -15.20 -3.65
C PHE A 38 -2.23 -16.31 -4.71
N SER A 39 -2.12 -17.57 -4.29
CA SER A 39 -2.11 -18.69 -5.22
C SER A 39 -3.39 -18.75 -6.03
N SER A 40 -4.52 -18.59 -5.36
CA SER A 40 -5.83 -18.62 -6.01
C SER A 40 -5.96 -17.47 -7.01
N GLN A 41 -5.51 -16.28 -6.62
CA GLN A 41 -5.59 -15.10 -7.47
C GLN A 41 -4.79 -15.29 -8.77
N LEU A 42 -3.66 -15.97 -8.67
CA LEU A 42 -2.79 -16.17 -9.84
C LEU A 42 -3.32 -17.22 -10.79
N VAL A 43 -4.09 -18.20 -10.30
CA VAL A 43 -4.55 -19.33 -11.11
C VAL A 43 -5.99 -19.18 -11.57
N THR A 44 -6.81 -18.44 -10.83
CA THR A 44 -8.23 -18.32 -11.10
C THR A 44 -8.62 -16.86 -11.27
N LYS A 45 -9.89 -16.61 -11.46
CA LYS A 45 -10.41 -15.25 -11.53
C LYS A 45 -10.64 -14.64 -10.15
N GLY A 46 -10.15 -15.27 -9.11
CA GLY A 46 -10.23 -14.75 -7.75
C GLY A 46 -9.56 -13.40 -7.60
N GLU A 47 -8.61 -13.08 -8.47
CA GLU A 47 -7.94 -11.78 -8.46
C GLU A 47 -8.93 -10.63 -8.49
N ARG A 48 -10.00 -10.77 -9.28
CA ARG A 48 -11.04 -9.74 -9.36
C ARG A 48 -11.70 -9.51 -8.02
N HIS A 49 -11.90 -10.59 -7.27
CA HIS A 49 -12.53 -10.51 -5.96
C HIS A 49 -11.66 -9.75 -4.98
N LEU A 50 -10.37 -10.03 -4.97
CA LEU A 50 -9.43 -9.33 -4.10
C LEU A 50 -9.37 -7.86 -4.46
N LEU A 51 -9.26 -7.54 -5.76
CA LEU A 51 -9.23 -6.16 -6.22
C LEU A 51 -10.51 -5.41 -5.82
N SER A 52 -11.64 -6.11 -5.89
CA SER A 52 -12.92 -5.53 -5.50
C SER A 52 -12.93 -5.14 -4.02
N ARG A 53 -12.38 -5.99 -3.16
CA ARG A 53 -12.31 -5.71 -1.72
C ARG A 53 -11.44 -4.50 -1.43
N ASN A 54 -10.41 -4.29 -2.24
CA ASN A 54 -9.47 -3.21 -2.03
C ASN A 54 -9.80 -1.95 -2.81
N ARG A 55 -10.93 -1.94 -3.50
CA ARG A 55 -11.31 -0.82 -4.35
C ARG A 55 -11.36 0.51 -3.59
N THR A 56 -12.01 0.51 -2.44
CA THR A 56 -12.14 1.73 -1.63
C THR A 56 -10.79 2.21 -1.15
N TYR A 57 -9.94 1.29 -0.73
CA TYR A 57 -8.60 1.60 -0.26
C TYR A 57 -7.80 2.31 -1.37
N TYR A 58 -7.77 1.73 -2.56
CA TYR A 58 -6.99 2.31 -3.65
C TYR A 58 -7.63 3.57 -4.23
N LYS A 59 -8.92 3.73 -4.06
CA LYS A 59 -9.58 4.99 -4.40
C LYS A 59 -9.06 6.11 -3.52
N LEU A 60 -8.92 5.83 -2.23
CA LEU A 60 -8.37 6.79 -1.28
C LEU A 60 -6.90 7.09 -1.59
N VAL A 61 -6.12 6.06 -1.89
CA VAL A 61 -4.72 6.22 -2.30
C VAL A 61 -4.64 7.16 -3.50
N ARG A 62 -5.49 6.95 -4.50
CA ARG A 62 -5.52 7.79 -5.70
C ARG A 62 -5.83 9.23 -5.35
N GLN A 63 -6.77 9.46 -4.44
CA GLN A 63 -7.12 10.82 -4.03
C GLN A 63 -5.93 11.52 -3.37
N ILE A 64 -5.23 10.81 -2.50
CA ILE A 64 -4.07 11.37 -1.81
C ILE A 64 -2.96 11.71 -2.80
N ILE A 65 -2.70 10.82 -3.75
CA ILE A 65 -1.66 11.05 -4.76
C ILE A 65 -2.05 12.21 -5.67
N THR A 66 -3.31 12.28 -6.07
CA THR A 66 -3.79 13.39 -6.90
C THR A 66 -3.55 14.73 -6.20
N GLN A 67 -3.94 14.79 -4.92
CA GLN A 67 -3.72 16.02 -4.14
C GLN A 67 -2.25 16.33 -3.97
N GLY A 68 -1.42 15.29 -3.79
CA GLY A 68 0.01 15.48 -3.64
C GLY A 68 0.64 16.10 -4.86
N GLN A 69 0.20 15.70 -6.06
CA GLN A 69 0.68 16.32 -7.28
C GLN A 69 0.16 17.74 -7.43
N GLU A 70 -1.09 17.97 -7.08
CA GLU A 70 -1.68 19.31 -7.18
C GLU A 70 -1.02 20.29 -6.23
N ASN A 71 -0.64 19.82 -5.05
CA ASN A 71 0.01 20.65 -4.04
C ASN A 71 1.51 20.81 -4.25
N GLY A 72 2.08 20.12 -5.23
CA GLY A 72 3.51 20.19 -5.47
C GLY A 72 4.34 19.32 -4.53
N GLU A 73 3.73 18.42 -3.80
CA GLU A 73 4.46 17.51 -2.91
C GLU A 73 5.04 16.32 -3.65
N LEU A 74 4.34 15.85 -4.69
CA LEU A 74 4.78 14.71 -5.48
C LEU A 74 5.15 15.14 -6.88
N THR A 75 6.10 14.42 -7.46
CA THR A 75 6.55 14.68 -8.83
C THR A 75 5.40 14.46 -9.82
N THR A 76 5.39 15.27 -10.87
CA THR A 76 4.46 15.10 -11.98
C THR A 76 5.10 14.40 -13.17
N ASP A 77 6.29 13.85 -12.97
CA ASP A 77 6.97 13.07 -14.01
C ASP A 77 6.22 11.78 -14.34
N TYR A 78 5.36 11.33 -13.42
CA TYR A 78 4.53 10.15 -13.59
C TYR A 78 3.08 10.52 -13.41
N THR A 79 2.18 9.80 -14.08
CA THR A 79 0.75 10.02 -13.90
C THR A 79 0.30 9.50 -12.54
N VAL A 80 -0.85 9.98 -12.09
CA VAL A 80 -1.46 9.45 -10.85
C VAL A 80 -1.62 7.94 -10.96
N GLY A 81 -2.10 7.44 -12.11
CA GLY A 81 -2.29 6.02 -12.30
C GLY A 81 -1.00 5.23 -12.17
N GLU A 82 0.10 5.78 -12.69
CA GLU A 82 1.40 5.12 -12.61
C GLU A 82 1.87 5.03 -11.16
N ILE A 83 1.70 6.09 -10.39
CA ILE A 83 2.12 6.09 -8.99
C ILE A 83 1.23 5.16 -8.16
N VAL A 84 -0.08 5.17 -8.40
CA VAL A 84 -1.01 4.26 -7.71
C VAL A 84 -0.61 2.81 -7.98
N LYS A 85 -0.32 2.49 -9.23
CA LYS A 85 0.06 1.13 -9.59
C LYS A 85 1.36 0.72 -8.94
N ALA A 86 2.35 1.61 -8.93
CA ALA A 86 3.63 1.33 -8.28
C ALA A 86 3.44 1.09 -6.78
N TYR A 87 2.62 1.90 -6.14
CA TYR A 87 2.29 1.76 -4.73
C TYR A 87 1.65 0.39 -4.47
N ALA A 88 0.66 0.03 -5.27
CA ALA A 88 -0.03 -1.25 -5.11
C ALA A 88 0.92 -2.44 -5.32
N MET A 89 1.77 -2.35 -6.33
CA MET A 89 2.72 -3.42 -6.61
C MET A 89 3.74 -3.56 -5.48
N PHE A 90 4.17 -2.45 -4.91
CA PHE A 90 5.10 -2.47 -3.79
C PHE A 90 4.47 -3.13 -2.56
N GLU A 91 3.21 -2.79 -2.28
CA GLU A 91 2.48 -3.43 -1.17
C GLU A 91 2.35 -4.93 -1.38
N ARG A 92 2.00 -5.35 -2.60
CA ARG A 92 1.87 -6.77 -2.91
C ARG A 92 3.21 -7.49 -2.75
N GLY A 93 4.28 -6.84 -3.17
CA GLY A 93 5.62 -7.40 -3.00
C GLY A 93 5.98 -7.61 -1.55
N LEU A 94 5.65 -6.64 -0.70
CA LEU A 94 5.90 -6.75 0.74
C LEU A 94 5.11 -7.92 1.34
N MET A 95 3.84 -8.04 0.97
CA MET A 95 3.01 -9.13 1.47
C MET A 95 3.51 -10.49 0.98
N TYR A 96 3.92 -10.56 -0.28
CA TYR A 96 4.42 -11.79 -0.87
C TYR A 96 5.69 -12.24 -0.15
N ASP A 97 6.61 -11.31 0.08
CA ASP A 97 7.86 -11.63 0.78
C ASP A 97 7.58 -12.12 2.20
N TRP A 98 6.62 -11.48 2.88
CA TRP A 98 6.20 -11.89 4.20
C TRP A 98 5.69 -13.33 4.19
N CYS A 99 4.92 -13.71 3.16
CA CYS A 99 4.44 -15.07 3.00
C CYS A 99 5.59 -16.05 2.77
N LEU A 100 6.57 -15.66 1.96
CA LEU A 100 7.73 -16.49 1.67
C LEU A 100 8.55 -16.76 2.94
N SER A 101 8.63 -15.78 3.82
CA SER A 101 9.37 -15.92 5.06
C SER A 101 8.58 -16.64 6.15
N SER A 102 7.35 -17.04 5.86
CA SER A 102 6.45 -17.68 6.83
C SER A 102 6.20 -16.80 8.04
N GLY A 103 6.21 -15.48 7.83
CA GLY A 103 5.89 -14.55 8.89
C GLY A 103 6.96 -14.38 9.96
N GLU A 104 8.22 -14.57 9.60
CA GLU A 104 9.31 -14.43 10.56
C GLU A 104 9.44 -13.02 11.12
N TYR A 105 8.85 -12.02 10.44
CA TYR A 105 8.90 -10.65 10.88
C TYR A 105 7.48 -10.06 10.87
N SER A 106 7.31 -8.94 11.57
CA SER A 106 6.03 -8.23 11.55
C SER A 106 5.94 -7.42 10.27
N LEU A 107 4.90 -7.68 9.48
CA LEU A 107 4.69 -6.98 8.22
C LEU A 107 4.55 -5.47 8.45
N SER A 108 3.76 -5.08 9.44
CA SER A 108 3.54 -3.67 9.72
C SER A 108 4.81 -2.95 10.19
N GLN A 109 5.62 -3.61 11.00
CA GLN A 109 6.87 -3.00 11.46
C GLN A 109 7.86 -2.84 10.33
N TYR A 110 7.93 -3.81 9.44
CA TYR A 110 8.85 -3.77 8.32
C TYR A 110 8.48 -2.62 7.37
N THR A 111 7.20 -2.46 7.10
CA THR A 111 6.73 -1.43 6.19
C THR A 111 6.96 -0.02 6.72
N LYS A 112 7.08 0.16 8.04
CA LYS A 112 7.40 1.47 8.61
C LYS A 112 8.70 2.02 8.05
N THR A 113 9.64 1.14 7.75
CA THR A 113 10.93 1.54 7.17
C THR A 113 10.87 1.58 5.65
N MET A 114 10.25 0.57 5.06
CA MET A 114 10.30 0.38 3.61
C MET A 114 9.41 1.35 2.84
N MET A 115 8.21 1.60 3.33
CA MET A 115 7.28 2.44 2.59
C MET A 115 7.75 3.90 2.47
N PRO A 116 8.23 4.54 3.55
CA PRO A 116 8.76 5.89 3.41
C PRO A 116 9.92 5.96 2.41
N MET A 117 10.80 4.97 2.45
CA MET A 117 11.95 4.91 1.56
C MET A 117 11.50 4.82 0.09
N PHE A 118 10.48 4.00 -0.16
CA PHE A 118 9.92 3.85 -1.50
C PHE A 118 9.27 5.15 -1.97
N LEU A 119 8.44 5.75 -1.12
CA LEU A 119 7.66 6.93 -1.50
C LEU A 119 8.49 8.19 -1.65
N GLU A 120 9.63 8.26 -0.97
CA GLU A 120 10.52 9.43 -1.12
C GLU A 120 10.98 9.57 -2.57
N GLY A 121 11.04 8.48 -3.31
CA GLY A 121 11.39 8.53 -4.73
C GLY A 121 10.41 9.31 -5.58
N PHE A 122 9.19 9.51 -5.08
CA PHE A 122 8.16 10.27 -5.80
C PHE A 122 8.01 11.70 -5.30
N ARG A 123 8.78 12.09 -4.29
CA ARG A 123 8.71 13.45 -3.77
C ARG A 123 9.24 14.43 -4.83
N LYS A 124 8.52 15.52 -4.99
CA LYS A 124 8.96 16.56 -5.93
C LYS A 124 10.24 17.20 -5.43
N LYS A 125 11.20 17.34 -6.32
CA LYS A 125 12.49 17.94 -6.00
C LYS A 125 12.56 19.40 -6.38
#